data_ab56173e07269c53a1d3b3676df7f767
#
_entry.id   ab56173e07269c53a1d3b3676df7f767
#
_cell.length_a   1.000
_cell.length_b   1.000
_cell.length_c   1.000
_cell.angle_alpha   90.00
_cell.angle_beta   90.00
_cell.angle_gamma   90.00
#
_symmetry.space_group_name_H-M   'P 1'
#
loop_
_entity.id
_entity.type
_entity.pdbx_description
1 polymer ?
#
loop_
_entity_poly.entity_id
_entity_poly.type
_entity_poly.pdbx_seq_one_letter_code
_entity_poly.pdbx_strand_id
1 'polypeptide(L)'
;MLMRGVRQLELHRLILALIIFCLLSMAFLAYYVSNSPKIKEAPPLPFSDCGGGGGISLGVSTGDAEGGPGGQRAPLFLPPRQGQLHHVKDNLKTEPVVLVFVESIYSQLGQEIVAILESSRFHYRTEIAPGKGDMPTLTERNRGRYTLIIYENVLKYVNLDSWNRDLLDKYCAEYGVGVIGFFKANENSPFSAQLKGFPLYLHSHLGLRDYRINPAAPLLYITKPNQMEQGSLPGDDWTIFQSNHSTYEPVLLARTKTSDTLAHFGPSPLRALHATVIQDLGLHDGIQRVLFGNNLNYWLHKLVFVDAIAYLTGKRLCLSLDRHILVDVDDIFVGKEGTRMKVSDVEALLNTQNKLRALVPNFTFNLGFSGKFYHTGTDEEDQGDDMLLQHRMDFWWFPHMWSHMQPHLFHNVSVLAEQMRLNKVFAQVGNIITLGTSRRKRFRRRGKRSGLLVKLKAYLARSSPAPWNER
;
A
#
# COMPACT_ATOMS: atom_id res chain seq x y z
N MET A 1 62.22 -0.70 37.89
CA MET A 1 61.05 -0.88 38.76
C MET A 1 60.00 0.25 38.57
N LEU A 2 60.36 1.46 38.25
CA LEU A 2 59.45 2.61 38.12
C LEU A 2 58.50 2.54 36.91
N MET A 3 58.88 1.94 35.77
CA MET A 3 58.02 1.87 34.59
C MET A 3 56.84 0.88 34.70
N ARG A 4 56.89 -0.14 35.57
CA ARG A 4 55.75 -1.04 35.80
C ARG A 4 54.65 -0.39 36.65
N GLY A 5 54.99 0.48 37.59
CA GLY A 5 54.02 1.19 38.43
C GLY A 5 53.15 2.20 37.65
N VAL A 6 53.78 2.92 36.71
CA VAL A 6 53.08 3.93 35.89
C VAL A 6 52.05 3.28 34.97
N ARG A 7 52.39 2.15 34.31
CA ARG A 7 51.42 1.40 33.48
C ARG A 7 50.26 0.80 34.28
N GLN A 8 50.52 0.41 35.53
CA GLN A 8 49.44 -0.15 36.37
C GLN A 8 48.47 0.95 36.85
N LEU A 9 48.96 2.16 37.10
CA LEU A 9 48.14 3.31 37.46
C LEU A 9 47.26 3.78 36.27
N GLU A 10 47.81 3.77 35.07
CA GLU A 10 47.04 4.12 33.88
C GLU A 10 45.94 3.07 33.56
N LEU A 11 46.24 1.78 33.73
CA LEU A 11 45.30 0.71 33.57
C LEU A 11 44.12 0.84 34.55
N HIS A 12 44.37 1.14 35.81
CA HIS A 12 43.32 1.36 36.82
C HIS A 12 42.44 2.57 36.49
N ARG A 13 43.04 3.67 36.00
CA ARG A 13 42.29 4.84 35.56
C ARG A 13 41.39 4.50 34.32
N LEU A 14 41.88 3.71 33.41
CA LEU A 14 41.13 3.28 32.22
C LEU A 14 39.96 2.35 32.58
N ILE A 15 40.19 1.41 33.50
CA ILE A 15 39.14 0.54 34.04
C ILE A 15 38.10 1.36 34.81
N LEU A 16 38.51 2.33 35.63
CA LEU A 16 37.58 3.20 36.35
C LEU A 16 36.74 4.05 35.40
N ALA A 17 37.34 4.60 34.34
CA ALA A 17 36.66 5.35 33.31
C ALA A 17 35.64 4.49 32.57
N LEU A 18 35.96 3.25 32.27
CA LEU A 18 35.07 2.29 31.62
C LEU A 18 33.87 1.95 32.52
N ILE A 19 34.09 1.72 33.81
CA ILE A 19 33.03 1.46 34.79
C ILE A 19 32.09 2.67 34.89
N ILE A 20 32.64 3.89 34.98
CA ILE A 20 31.84 5.12 35.03
C ILE A 20 31.01 5.27 33.75
N PHE A 21 31.58 5.00 32.57
CA PHE A 21 30.89 5.06 31.31
C PHE A 21 29.75 4.04 31.24
N CYS A 22 29.97 2.81 31.72
CA CYS A 22 28.91 1.78 31.75
C CYS A 22 27.78 2.20 32.72
N LEU A 23 28.08 2.74 33.87
CA LEU A 23 27.09 3.21 34.84
C LEU A 23 26.27 4.40 34.27
N LEU A 24 26.92 5.35 33.61
CA LEU A 24 26.23 6.45 32.94
C LEU A 24 25.36 5.99 31.81
N SER A 25 25.81 5.02 31.02
CA SER A 25 25.02 4.41 29.92
C SER A 25 23.80 3.70 30.47
N MET A 26 23.91 2.95 31.54
CA MET A 26 22.77 2.29 32.19
C MET A 26 21.80 3.30 32.81
N ALA A 27 22.28 4.35 33.44
CA ALA A 27 21.43 5.42 33.96
C ALA A 27 20.69 6.17 32.85
N PHE A 28 21.36 6.42 31.72
CA PHE A 28 20.74 7.02 30.54
C PHE A 28 19.65 6.13 29.94
N LEU A 29 19.93 4.83 29.85
CA LEU A 29 18.95 3.86 29.34
C LEU A 29 17.72 3.75 30.26
N ALA A 30 17.94 3.72 31.58
CA ALA A 30 16.86 3.71 32.55
C ALA A 30 16.03 5.01 32.52
N TYR A 31 16.67 6.16 32.34
CA TYR A 31 16.00 7.44 32.16
C TYR A 31 15.16 7.45 30.88
N TYR A 32 15.71 6.94 29.76
CA TYR A 32 15.03 6.90 28.49
C TYR A 32 13.81 5.96 28.52
N VAL A 33 13.94 4.78 29.12
CA VAL A 33 12.85 3.83 29.33
C VAL A 33 11.74 4.36 30.22
N SER A 34 12.15 5.10 31.33
CA SER A 34 11.17 5.69 32.24
C SER A 34 10.40 6.88 31.65
N ASN A 35 11.03 7.63 30.74
CA ASN A 35 10.43 8.81 30.11
C ASN A 35 9.85 8.52 28.72
N SER A 36 9.92 7.27 28.24
CA SER A 36 9.20 6.87 27.02
C SER A 36 7.70 7.09 27.24
N PRO A 37 7.01 7.82 26.35
CA PRO A 37 5.57 8.00 26.47
C PRO A 37 4.91 6.62 26.43
N LYS A 38 4.30 6.21 27.54
CA LYS A 38 3.48 5.01 27.61
C LYS A 38 2.39 5.17 26.57
N ILE A 39 2.43 4.38 25.51
CA ILE A 39 1.35 4.28 24.54
C ILE A 39 0.13 3.82 25.33
N LYS A 40 -0.81 4.73 25.57
CA LYS A 40 -2.13 4.36 26.09
C LYS A 40 -2.77 3.52 25.01
N GLU A 41 -3.05 2.28 25.31
CA GLU A 41 -3.88 1.41 24.47
C GLU A 41 -5.20 2.15 24.20
N ALA A 42 -5.44 2.47 22.96
CA ALA A 42 -6.72 2.96 22.52
C ALA A 42 -7.73 1.80 22.64
N PRO A 43 -8.95 2.07 23.14
CA PRO A 43 -9.99 1.04 23.19
C PRO A 43 -10.25 0.50 21.78
N PRO A 44 -10.55 -0.80 21.64
CA PRO A 44 -10.79 -1.42 20.36
C PRO A 44 -12.00 -0.76 19.69
N LEU A 45 -11.79 -0.25 18.47
CA LEU A 45 -12.87 0.26 17.63
C LEU A 45 -13.78 -0.91 17.23
N PRO A 46 -15.11 -0.74 17.27
CA PRO A 46 -16.01 -1.80 16.84
C PRO A 46 -15.84 -2.06 15.34
N PHE A 47 -15.61 -3.30 15.01
CA PHE A 47 -15.58 -3.83 13.65
C PHE A 47 -16.97 -3.67 13.03
N SER A 48 -17.10 -2.88 11.98
CA SER A 48 -18.27 -2.94 11.10
C SER A 48 -18.02 -3.99 10.02
N ASP A 49 -18.74 -5.06 10.12
CA ASP A 49 -18.79 -6.18 9.17
C ASP A 49 -19.31 -5.69 7.81
N CYS A 50 -18.51 -5.85 6.77
CA CYS A 50 -18.97 -5.75 5.40
C CYS A 50 -19.31 -7.15 4.89
N GLY A 51 -20.43 -7.67 5.33
CA GLY A 51 -21.04 -8.91 4.82
C GLY A 51 -22.40 -8.60 4.19
N GLY A 52 -22.53 -8.85 2.88
CA GLY A 52 -23.74 -8.68 2.14
C GLY A 52 -24.78 -9.77 2.43
N GLY A 53 -26.06 -9.44 2.22
CA GLY A 53 -27.10 -10.43 2.09
C GLY A 53 -28.45 -9.99 2.71
N GLY A 54 -29.41 -9.80 1.87
CA GLY A 54 -30.71 -9.21 1.98
C GLY A 54 -31.65 -9.73 3.07
N GLY A 55 -32.65 -8.91 3.33
CA GLY A 55 -33.83 -9.28 4.10
C GLY A 55 -34.69 -8.07 4.43
N ILE A 56 -35.75 -7.90 3.69
CA ILE A 56 -36.79 -6.90 3.88
C ILE A 56 -37.61 -7.27 5.12
N SER A 57 -37.86 -6.34 6.01
CA SER A 57 -39.04 -6.39 6.88
C SER A 57 -39.47 -4.99 7.24
N LEU A 58 -40.69 -4.69 6.88
CA LEU A 58 -41.48 -3.51 7.26
C LEU A 58 -41.92 -3.64 8.72
N GLY A 59 -41.83 -2.53 9.46
CA GLY A 59 -42.44 -2.39 10.76
C GLY A 59 -42.73 -0.92 11.07
N VAL A 60 -43.95 -0.52 10.91
CA VAL A 60 -44.53 0.77 11.32
C VAL A 60 -44.80 0.73 12.83
N SER A 61 -44.42 1.76 13.59
CA SER A 61 -45.28 2.25 14.68
C SER A 61 -44.88 3.63 15.19
N THR A 62 -45.86 4.40 15.36
CA THR A 62 -46.11 5.75 15.88
C THR A 62 -45.84 5.89 17.38
N GLY A 63 -45.58 7.12 17.86
CA GLY A 63 -45.80 7.50 19.26
C GLY A 63 -44.92 8.64 19.79
N ASP A 64 -45.48 9.79 19.81
CA ASP A 64 -45.47 11.00 20.61
C ASP A 64 -44.45 11.30 21.75
N ALA A 65 -43.92 12.49 21.67
CA ALA A 65 -43.87 13.72 22.49
C ALA A 65 -43.34 13.71 23.94
N GLU A 66 -42.60 14.75 24.18
CA GLU A 66 -42.40 15.73 25.28
C GLU A 66 -41.03 15.76 25.94
N GLY A 67 -40.30 16.77 25.84
CA GLY A 67 -40.13 18.04 26.52
C GLY A 67 -39.15 18.07 27.70
N GLY A 68 -38.03 18.88 27.56
CA GLY A 68 -37.24 19.39 28.69
C GLY A 68 -35.77 19.67 28.40
N PRO A 69 -35.15 20.74 28.90
CA PRO A 69 -34.05 21.45 28.29
C PRO A 69 -32.65 21.19 28.92
N GLY A 70 -31.62 21.34 28.13
CA GLY A 70 -30.29 21.68 28.62
C GLY A 70 -29.26 20.54 28.57
N GLY A 71 -28.51 20.46 27.49
CA GLY A 71 -27.33 19.61 27.41
C GLY A 71 -26.50 19.98 26.17
N GLN A 72 -25.29 20.36 26.39
CA GLN A 72 -24.30 20.74 25.36
C GLN A 72 -24.21 19.68 24.24
N ARG A 73 -24.52 20.10 23.03
CA ARG A 73 -24.44 19.26 21.82
C ARG A 73 -23.00 19.00 21.47
N ALA A 74 -22.58 17.74 21.59
CA ALA A 74 -21.43 17.21 20.87
C ALA A 74 -21.69 17.29 19.35
N PRO A 75 -20.67 17.53 18.50
CA PRO A 75 -20.88 17.61 17.06
C PRO A 75 -21.37 16.27 16.53
N LEU A 76 -22.57 16.27 15.98
CA LEU A 76 -23.14 15.16 15.24
C LEU A 76 -22.23 14.84 14.05
N PHE A 77 -21.61 13.67 14.07
CA PHE A 77 -21.09 13.07 12.86
C PHE A 77 -22.28 12.70 11.98
N LEU A 78 -22.55 13.53 10.99
CA LEU A 78 -23.45 13.15 9.90
C LEU A 78 -22.79 11.98 9.16
N PRO A 79 -23.52 10.88 8.91
CA PRO A 79 -23.02 9.83 8.01
C PRO A 79 -22.77 10.47 6.64
N PRO A 80 -21.73 10.04 5.91
CA PRO A 80 -21.47 10.57 4.58
C PRO A 80 -22.73 10.38 3.74
N ARG A 81 -23.22 11.47 3.14
CA ARG A 81 -24.31 11.41 2.15
C ARG A 81 -23.90 10.34 1.14
N GLN A 82 -24.69 9.30 1.03
CA GLN A 82 -24.62 8.35 -0.06
C GLN A 82 -24.81 9.12 -1.37
N GLY A 83 -23.73 9.65 -1.91
CA GLY A 83 -23.66 10.06 -3.29
C GLY A 83 -23.97 8.80 -4.10
N GLN A 84 -25.02 8.87 -4.88
CA GLN A 84 -25.60 7.76 -5.64
C GLN A 84 -24.51 6.96 -6.34
N LEU A 85 -24.32 5.73 -5.89
CA LEU A 85 -23.53 4.70 -6.55
C LEU A 85 -24.23 4.28 -7.85
N HIS A 86 -24.34 5.19 -8.82
CA HIS A 86 -24.89 4.84 -10.14
C HIS A 86 -23.88 4.14 -11.07
N HIS A 87 -22.61 3.97 -10.64
CA HIS A 87 -21.54 3.50 -11.55
C HIS A 87 -21.10 2.04 -11.41
N VAL A 88 -21.69 1.22 -10.51
CA VAL A 88 -21.18 -0.15 -10.32
C VAL A 88 -21.57 -1.12 -11.45
N LYS A 89 -22.62 -0.82 -12.24
CA LYS A 89 -23.04 -1.72 -13.34
C LYS A 89 -22.40 -1.45 -14.70
N ASP A 90 -21.83 -0.26 -14.93
CA ASP A 90 -21.29 0.13 -16.24
C ASP A 90 -19.79 -0.10 -16.42
N ASN A 91 -19.07 -0.51 -15.37
CA ASN A 91 -17.62 -0.74 -15.40
C ASN A 91 -17.14 -1.87 -16.35
N LEU A 92 -18.05 -2.59 -16.97
CA LEU A 92 -17.73 -3.62 -17.95
C LEU A 92 -17.67 -3.09 -19.41
N LYS A 93 -18.01 -1.83 -19.63
CA LYS A 93 -18.05 -1.21 -20.97
C LYS A 93 -16.67 -0.78 -21.47
N THR A 94 -15.68 -0.61 -20.57
CA THR A 94 -14.33 -0.17 -20.94
C THR A 94 -13.27 -1.20 -20.58
N GLU A 95 -12.11 -1.11 -21.24
CA GLU A 95 -10.91 -1.85 -20.82
C GLU A 95 -10.23 -1.15 -19.63
N PRO A 96 -9.56 -1.89 -18.71
CA PRO A 96 -8.88 -1.30 -17.57
C PRO A 96 -7.52 -0.67 -17.96
N VAL A 97 -7.56 0.24 -18.91
CA VAL A 97 -6.39 0.93 -19.47
C VAL A 97 -6.56 2.43 -19.26
N VAL A 98 -5.48 3.11 -18.86
CA VAL A 98 -5.43 4.56 -18.70
C VAL A 98 -4.84 5.18 -19.97
N LEU A 99 -5.52 6.19 -20.54
CA LEU A 99 -4.95 7.01 -21.59
C LEU A 99 -4.30 8.24 -20.99
N VAL A 100 -3.01 8.44 -21.27
CA VAL A 100 -2.24 9.58 -20.77
C VAL A 100 -1.85 10.48 -21.94
N PHE A 101 -2.39 11.68 -21.99
CA PHE A 101 -1.98 12.71 -22.94
C PHE A 101 -0.83 13.53 -22.35
N VAL A 102 0.33 13.40 -22.98
CA VAL A 102 1.55 14.13 -22.61
C VAL A 102 1.83 15.27 -23.58
N GLU A 103 2.54 16.29 -23.11
CA GLU A 103 3.01 17.37 -23.99
C GLU A 103 4.19 16.92 -24.86
N SER A 104 5.03 16.06 -24.28
CA SER A 104 6.20 15.45 -24.93
C SER A 104 6.54 14.15 -24.21
N ILE A 105 7.13 13.20 -24.92
CA ILE A 105 7.65 11.95 -24.33
C ILE A 105 8.79 12.19 -23.31
N TYR A 106 9.38 13.39 -23.33
CA TYR A 106 10.45 13.80 -22.42
C TYR A 106 9.95 14.70 -21.27
N SER A 107 8.66 14.97 -21.19
CA SER A 107 8.14 15.83 -20.13
C SER A 107 8.28 15.19 -18.76
N GLN A 108 8.75 15.97 -17.79
CA GLN A 108 8.99 15.46 -16.45
C GLN A 108 7.69 14.97 -15.79
N LEU A 109 6.62 15.75 -15.85
CA LEU A 109 5.33 15.38 -15.26
C LEU A 109 4.73 14.15 -15.94
N GLY A 110 4.84 14.04 -17.27
CA GLY A 110 4.40 12.84 -17.99
C GLY A 110 5.14 11.59 -17.54
N GLN A 111 6.47 11.69 -17.34
CA GLN A 111 7.27 10.58 -16.81
C GLN A 111 6.89 10.22 -15.35
N GLU A 112 6.61 11.20 -14.50
CA GLU A 112 6.16 10.96 -13.12
C GLU A 112 4.79 10.28 -13.08
N ILE A 113 3.84 10.69 -13.93
CA ILE A 113 2.54 10.04 -14.09
C ILE A 113 2.73 8.57 -14.48
N VAL A 114 3.53 8.32 -15.52
CA VAL A 114 3.84 6.98 -16.01
C VAL A 114 4.49 6.13 -14.91
N ALA A 115 5.48 6.66 -14.20
CA ALA A 115 6.15 5.95 -13.12
C ALA A 115 5.19 5.52 -11.99
N ILE A 116 4.18 6.36 -11.66
CA ILE A 116 3.15 5.98 -10.68
C ILE A 116 2.25 4.88 -11.24
N LEU A 117 1.82 4.96 -12.50
CA LEU A 117 0.99 3.94 -13.12
C LEU A 117 1.72 2.59 -13.21
N GLU A 118 3.00 2.58 -13.59
CA GLU A 118 3.85 1.38 -13.62
C GLU A 118 4.05 0.76 -12.24
N SER A 119 4.40 1.59 -11.24
CA SER A 119 4.58 1.11 -9.86
C SER A 119 3.29 0.53 -9.27
N SER A 120 2.15 1.07 -9.70
CA SER A 120 0.81 0.56 -9.34
C SER A 120 0.36 -0.64 -10.20
N ARG A 121 1.14 -1.02 -11.22
CA ARG A 121 0.83 -2.08 -12.19
C ARG A 121 -0.48 -1.84 -12.94
N PHE A 122 -0.81 -0.59 -13.20
CA PHE A 122 -1.95 -0.22 -14.03
C PHE A 122 -1.51 -0.20 -15.49
N HIS A 123 -2.34 -0.75 -16.36
CA HIS A 123 -2.10 -0.66 -17.80
C HIS A 123 -2.40 0.74 -18.31
N TYR A 124 -1.51 1.28 -19.10
CA TYR A 124 -1.64 2.62 -19.67
C TYR A 124 -1.17 2.68 -21.12
N ARG A 125 -1.55 3.75 -21.79
CA ARG A 125 -1.06 4.14 -23.10
C ARG A 125 -0.77 5.63 -23.09
N THR A 126 0.39 6.05 -23.55
CA THR A 126 0.76 7.45 -23.71
C THR A 126 0.57 7.89 -25.15
N GLU A 127 -0.04 9.07 -25.32
CA GLU A 127 -0.20 9.75 -26.61
C GLU A 127 0.19 11.21 -26.44
N ILE A 128 0.70 11.83 -27.49
CA ILE A 128 0.90 13.28 -27.49
C ILE A 128 -0.47 13.92 -27.63
N ALA A 129 -0.77 14.92 -26.78
CA ALA A 129 -2.05 15.60 -26.85
C ALA A 129 -2.28 16.19 -28.24
N PRO A 130 -3.37 15.81 -28.94
CA PRO A 130 -3.62 16.29 -30.29
C PRO A 130 -3.80 17.79 -30.29
N GLY A 131 -3.14 18.48 -31.21
CA GLY A 131 -3.39 19.91 -31.46
C GLY A 131 -4.54 20.04 -32.46
N LYS A 132 -4.19 20.00 -33.76
CA LYS A 132 -5.13 19.92 -34.89
C LYS A 132 -5.13 18.53 -35.54
N GLY A 133 -4.50 17.54 -34.89
CA GLY A 133 -4.42 16.15 -35.37
C GLY A 133 -5.58 15.30 -34.90
N ASP A 134 -5.59 14.06 -35.36
CA ASP A 134 -6.65 13.12 -35.04
C ASP A 134 -6.53 12.59 -33.58
N MET A 135 -7.69 12.43 -32.95
CA MET A 135 -7.79 11.77 -31.66
C MET A 135 -7.45 10.27 -31.82
N PRO A 136 -6.72 9.66 -30.87
CA PRO A 136 -6.52 8.22 -30.90
C PRO A 136 -7.86 7.47 -30.83
N THR A 137 -7.92 6.28 -31.41
CA THR A 137 -9.14 5.46 -31.40
C THR A 137 -9.58 5.16 -29.97
N LEU A 138 -10.74 5.69 -29.55
CA LEU A 138 -11.28 5.57 -28.20
C LEU A 138 -12.13 4.33 -27.98
N THR A 139 -12.69 3.75 -29.05
CA THR A 139 -13.59 2.60 -29.00
C THR A 139 -13.13 1.48 -29.89
N GLU A 140 -13.38 0.24 -29.50
CA GLU A 140 -13.17 -0.94 -30.31
C GLU A 140 -14.32 -1.94 -30.09
N ARG A 141 -14.99 -2.40 -31.18
CA ARG A 141 -16.09 -3.37 -31.13
C ARG A 141 -17.15 -3.04 -30.07
N ASN A 142 -17.63 -1.80 -30.06
CA ASN A 142 -18.60 -1.26 -29.09
C ASN A 142 -18.14 -1.28 -27.62
N ARG A 143 -16.84 -1.32 -27.36
CA ARG A 143 -16.26 -1.18 -26.02
C ARG A 143 -15.31 0.02 -25.99
N GLY A 144 -15.30 0.73 -24.89
CA GLY A 144 -14.30 1.77 -24.66
C GLY A 144 -12.92 1.15 -24.41
N ARG A 145 -11.90 1.69 -25.02
CA ARG A 145 -10.51 1.24 -24.85
C ARG A 145 -9.87 1.75 -23.57
N TYR A 146 -10.43 2.77 -22.97
CA TYR A 146 -9.84 3.44 -21.80
C TYR A 146 -10.88 3.64 -20.71
N THR A 147 -10.49 3.40 -19.46
CA THR A 147 -11.35 3.62 -18.28
C THR A 147 -11.08 4.96 -17.57
N LEU A 148 -9.98 5.60 -17.91
CA LEU A 148 -9.57 6.88 -17.34
C LEU A 148 -8.72 7.63 -18.37
N ILE A 149 -8.86 8.95 -18.40
CA ILE A 149 -8.04 9.84 -19.23
C ILE A 149 -7.28 10.79 -18.33
N ILE A 150 -5.98 10.96 -18.60
CA ILE A 150 -5.12 11.88 -17.87
C ILE A 150 -4.51 12.86 -18.85
N TYR A 151 -4.65 14.14 -18.55
CA TYR A 151 -3.96 15.22 -19.27
C TYR A 151 -2.84 15.78 -18.40
N GLU A 152 -1.61 15.66 -18.86
CA GLU A 152 -0.45 16.33 -18.24
C GLU A 152 -0.63 17.84 -18.16
N ASN A 153 -1.28 18.42 -19.16
CA ASN A 153 -1.67 19.82 -19.17
C ASN A 153 -3.14 19.94 -19.57
N VAL A 154 -3.99 20.33 -18.62
CA VAL A 154 -5.43 20.49 -18.83
C VAL A 154 -5.77 21.52 -19.89
N LEU A 155 -4.90 22.50 -20.15
CA LEU A 155 -5.12 23.48 -21.22
C LEU A 155 -5.13 22.82 -22.60
N LYS A 156 -4.42 21.70 -22.79
CA LYS A 156 -4.51 20.95 -24.05
C LYS A 156 -5.90 20.36 -24.27
N TYR A 157 -6.55 19.86 -23.21
CA TYR A 157 -7.94 19.40 -23.26
C TYR A 157 -8.91 20.54 -23.55
N VAL A 158 -8.77 21.67 -22.88
CA VAL A 158 -9.65 22.83 -23.01
C VAL A 158 -9.54 23.49 -24.37
N ASN A 159 -8.35 23.43 -24.99
CA ASN A 159 -8.05 24.04 -26.27
C ASN A 159 -8.10 23.06 -27.46
N LEU A 160 -8.66 21.86 -27.25
CA LEU A 160 -8.99 20.98 -28.38
C LEU A 160 -9.91 21.71 -29.37
N ASP A 161 -9.79 21.39 -30.65
CA ASP A 161 -10.77 21.81 -31.63
C ASP A 161 -12.15 21.21 -31.30
N SER A 162 -13.21 21.83 -31.82
CA SER A 162 -14.59 21.44 -31.47
C SER A 162 -14.88 19.96 -31.76
N TRP A 163 -14.37 19.41 -32.86
CA TRP A 163 -14.61 18.03 -33.26
C TRP A 163 -13.97 17.05 -32.26
N ASN A 164 -12.69 17.20 -31.98
CA ASN A 164 -11.96 16.35 -31.04
C ASN A 164 -12.51 16.50 -29.62
N ARG A 165 -12.93 17.70 -29.24
CA ARG A 165 -13.51 17.97 -27.94
C ARG A 165 -14.86 17.25 -27.79
N ASP A 166 -15.76 17.39 -28.75
CA ASP A 166 -17.08 16.74 -28.76
C ASP A 166 -16.96 15.21 -28.78
N LEU A 167 -16.01 14.70 -29.56
CA LEU A 167 -15.72 13.25 -29.61
C LEU A 167 -15.28 12.70 -28.26
N LEU A 168 -14.37 13.40 -27.59
CA LEU A 168 -13.83 13.00 -26.30
C LEU A 168 -14.89 13.12 -25.19
N ASP A 169 -15.60 14.25 -25.13
CA ASP A 169 -16.63 14.49 -24.13
C ASP A 169 -17.79 13.50 -24.28
N LYS A 170 -18.21 13.20 -25.53
CA LYS A 170 -19.20 12.15 -25.81
C LYS A 170 -18.72 10.78 -25.32
N TYR A 171 -17.45 10.44 -25.60
CA TYR A 171 -16.87 9.18 -25.11
C TYR A 171 -16.88 9.12 -23.57
N CYS A 172 -16.44 10.19 -22.90
CA CYS A 172 -16.41 10.23 -21.44
C CYS A 172 -17.82 10.09 -20.84
N ALA A 173 -18.81 10.78 -21.39
CA ALA A 173 -20.19 10.72 -20.92
C ALA A 173 -20.84 9.36 -21.17
N GLU A 174 -20.65 8.77 -22.37
CA GLU A 174 -21.28 7.48 -22.76
C GLU A 174 -20.72 6.30 -21.99
N TYR A 175 -19.39 6.28 -21.77
CA TYR A 175 -18.69 5.18 -21.11
C TYR A 175 -18.42 5.42 -19.62
N GLY A 176 -18.81 6.57 -19.07
CA GLY A 176 -18.57 6.93 -17.67
C GLY A 176 -17.09 7.09 -17.34
N VAL A 177 -16.31 7.65 -18.26
CA VAL A 177 -14.85 7.80 -18.13
C VAL A 177 -14.52 9.14 -17.50
N GLY A 178 -13.79 9.12 -16.39
CA GLY A 178 -13.32 10.32 -15.71
C GLY A 178 -12.05 10.91 -16.33
N VAL A 179 -11.77 12.18 -15.98
CA VAL A 179 -10.60 12.90 -16.48
C VAL A 179 -9.78 13.45 -15.31
N ILE A 180 -8.47 13.22 -15.31
CA ILE A 180 -7.52 13.92 -14.43
C ILE A 180 -6.76 14.95 -15.26
N GLY A 181 -6.66 16.17 -14.75
CA GLY A 181 -5.92 17.24 -15.41
C GLY A 181 -5.00 17.98 -14.45
N PHE A 182 -3.80 18.26 -14.93
CA PHE A 182 -2.85 19.11 -14.21
C PHE A 182 -2.80 20.50 -14.84
N PHE A 183 -2.77 21.51 -13.99
CA PHE A 183 -2.55 22.87 -14.41
C PHE A 183 -1.19 23.32 -13.88
N LYS A 184 -0.28 23.64 -14.78
CA LYS A 184 1.00 24.23 -14.47
C LYS A 184 1.06 25.61 -15.13
N ALA A 185 1.11 26.65 -14.32
CA ALA A 185 1.36 27.97 -14.80
C ALA A 185 2.75 28.05 -15.47
N ASN A 186 2.83 28.72 -16.60
CA ASN A 186 4.08 29.08 -17.25
C ASN A 186 4.21 30.61 -17.25
N GLU A 187 5.36 31.14 -17.60
CA GLU A 187 5.64 32.59 -17.60
C GLU A 187 4.59 33.41 -18.36
N ASN A 188 3.94 32.83 -19.35
CA ASN A 188 2.91 33.49 -20.17
C ASN A 188 1.48 33.24 -19.67
N SER A 189 1.30 32.49 -18.58
CA SER A 189 -0.03 32.25 -18.02
C SER A 189 -0.54 33.53 -17.36
N PRO A 190 -1.80 33.96 -17.62
CA PRO A 190 -2.37 35.09 -16.92
C PRO A 190 -2.51 34.81 -15.43
N PHE A 191 -2.34 35.82 -14.61
CA PHE A 191 -2.51 35.74 -13.16
C PHE A 191 -3.91 35.23 -12.78
N SER A 192 -4.94 35.69 -13.49
CA SER A 192 -6.33 35.29 -13.27
C SER A 192 -7.00 35.07 -14.62
N ALA A 193 -7.67 33.93 -14.76
CA ALA A 193 -8.42 33.58 -15.96
C ALA A 193 -9.60 32.65 -15.63
N GLN A 194 -10.65 32.73 -16.43
CA GLN A 194 -11.70 31.73 -16.44
C GLN A 194 -11.29 30.57 -17.34
N LEU A 195 -11.46 29.32 -16.87
CA LEU A 195 -11.22 28.15 -17.70
C LEU A 195 -12.31 28.06 -18.78
N LYS A 196 -11.89 28.08 -20.04
CA LYS A 196 -12.81 28.07 -21.19
C LYS A 196 -13.76 26.88 -21.14
N GLY A 197 -15.07 27.16 -21.16
CA GLY A 197 -16.12 26.14 -21.12
C GLY A 197 -16.45 25.60 -19.72
N PHE A 198 -15.89 26.19 -18.67
CA PHE A 198 -16.13 25.80 -17.29
C PHE A 198 -16.48 27.02 -16.41
N PRO A 199 -17.40 26.86 -15.44
CA PRO A 199 -17.68 27.89 -14.44
C PRO A 199 -16.59 27.88 -13.35
N LEU A 200 -15.30 27.97 -13.76
CA LEU A 200 -14.14 27.82 -12.91
C LEU A 200 -13.11 28.91 -13.21
N TYR A 201 -12.71 29.64 -12.19
CA TYR A 201 -11.64 30.64 -12.26
C TYR A 201 -10.34 30.07 -11.72
N LEU A 202 -9.25 30.42 -12.35
CA LEU A 202 -7.88 30.03 -12.02
C LEU A 202 -7.10 31.28 -11.60
N HIS A 203 -6.32 31.15 -10.53
CA HIS A 203 -5.37 32.18 -10.12
C HIS A 203 -4.01 31.54 -9.97
N SER A 204 -3.04 31.94 -10.77
CA SER A 204 -1.74 31.32 -10.94
C SER A 204 -0.62 32.16 -10.36
N HIS A 205 0.61 31.64 -10.38
CA HIS A 205 1.84 32.28 -9.87
C HIS A 205 1.76 32.63 -8.38
N LEU A 206 1.18 31.72 -7.58
CA LEU A 206 1.00 31.94 -6.15
C LEU A 206 1.99 31.15 -5.33
N GLY A 207 2.54 31.76 -4.29
CA GLY A 207 3.16 31.05 -3.19
C GLY A 207 2.09 30.60 -2.20
N LEU A 208 2.11 29.32 -1.81
CA LEU A 208 1.15 28.77 -0.86
C LEU A 208 1.81 28.35 0.44
N ARG A 209 1.02 28.34 1.52
CA ARG A 209 1.38 27.91 2.85
C ARG A 209 0.18 27.31 3.57
N ASP A 210 0.42 26.62 4.65
CA ASP A 210 -0.60 26.10 5.56
C ASP A 210 -1.71 25.35 4.81
N TYR A 211 -1.57 24.06 4.67
CA TYR A 211 -2.52 23.26 3.90
C TYR A 211 -3.43 22.42 4.79
N ARG A 212 -4.58 22.07 4.24
CA ARG A 212 -5.56 21.17 4.85
C ARG A 212 -6.20 20.28 3.78
N ILE A 213 -6.35 18.99 4.07
CA ILE A 213 -7.15 18.07 3.26
C ILE A 213 -8.61 18.18 3.72
N ASN A 214 -9.51 18.40 2.78
CA ASN A 214 -10.95 18.45 3.08
C ASN A 214 -11.48 17.07 3.45
N PRO A 215 -11.94 16.83 4.71
CA PRO A 215 -12.43 15.52 5.11
C PRO A 215 -13.73 15.10 4.41
N ALA A 216 -14.45 16.04 3.82
CA ALA A 216 -15.69 15.77 3.10
C ALA A 216 -15.48 15.40 1.62
N ALA A 217 -14.23 15.47 1.11
CA ALA A 217 -13.94 15.16 -0.29
C ALA A 217 -14.21 13.67 -0.60
N PRO A 218 -15.12 13.35 -1.53
CA PRO A 218 -15.55 11.98 -1.81
C PRO A 218 -14.45 11.07 -2.36
N LEU A 219 -13.42 11.66 -2.99
CA LEU A 219 -12.34 10.89 -3.63
C LEU A 219 -11.37 10.27 -2.63
N LEU A 220 -11.32 10.71 -1.37
CA LEU A 220 -10.33 10.25 -0.40
C LEU A 220 -10.49 8.76 -0.11
N TYR A 221 -9.38 8.01 -0.24
CA TYR A 221 -9.31 6.59 0.01
C TYR A 221 -8.06 6.21 0.83
N ILE A 222 -6.85 6.42 0.30
CA ILE A 222 -5.59 6.21 1.03
C ILE A 222 -5.10 7.48 1.72
N THR A 223 -5.43 8.65 1.16
CA THR A 223 -5.07 9.94 1.73
C THR A 223 -5.94 10.22 2.95
N LYS A 224 -5.33 10.41 4.11
CA LYS A 224 -6.05 10.76 5.33
C LYS A 224 -6.30 12.27 5.41
N PRO A 225 -7.53 12.69 5.76
CA PRO A 225 -7.77 14.07 6.19
C PRO A 225 -6.89 14.42 7.37
N ASN A 226 -6.41 15.65 7.41
CA ASN A 226 -5.58 16.17 8.49
C ASN A 226 -6.15 17.45 9.08
N GLN A 227 -5.62 17.85 10.23
CA GLN A 227 -5.73 19.22 10.71
C GLN A 227 -4.87 20.12 9.82
N MET A 228 -4.98 21.44 10.03
CA MET A 228 -4.16 22.40 9.29
C MET A 228 -2.67 22.14 9.55
N GLU A 229 -1.95 21.74 8.51
CA GLU A 229 -0.49 21.64 8.55
C GLU A 229 0.12 23.01 8.26
N GLN A 230 1.01 23.44 9.13
CA GLN A 230 1.66 24.74 9.03
C GLN A 230 2.97 24.64 8.24
N GLY A 231 3.26 25.67 7.44
CA GLY A 231 4.49 25.79 6.69
C GLY A 231 4.28 26.15 5.23
N SER A 232 5.37 26.52 4.57
CA SER A 232 5.34 26.85 3.14
C SER A 232 5.24 25.59 2.28
N LEU A 233 4.39 25.62 1.26
CA LEU A 233 4.42 24.65 0.18
C LEU A 233 5.63 24.91 -0.73
N PRO A 234 6.22 23.89 -1.36
CA PRO A 234 7.39 24.05 -2.21
C PRO A 234 7.08 24.82 -3.49
N GLY A 235 7.93 25.77 -3.83
CA GLY A 235 7.77 26.61 -5.02
C GLY A 235 6.73 27.72 -4.87
N ASP A 236 6.65 28.57 -5.88
CA ASP A 236 5.76 29.75 -5.95
C ASP A 236 4.90 29.76 -7.24
N ASP A 237 4.83 28.62 -7.95
CA ASP A 237 4.09 28.47 -9.22
C ASP A 237 2.74 27.76 -9.02
N TRP A 238 2.09 27.98 -7.90
CA TRP A 238 0.83 27.33 -7.59
C TRP A 238 -0.33 28.02 -8.27
N THR A 239 -1.32 27.22 -8.65
CA THR A 239 -2.62 27.69 -9.12
C THR A 239 -3.68 27.28 -8.10
N ILE A 240 -4.57 28.21 -7.77
CA ILE A 240 -5.77 27.98 -7.00
C ILE A 240 -7.01 28.08 -7.90
N PHE A 241 -8.03 27.37 -7.49
CA PHE A 241 -9.31 27.27 -8.17
C PHE A 241 -10.38 27.99 -7.37
N GLN A 242 -11.24 28.72 -8.07
CA GLN A 242 -12.40 29.40 -7.47
C GLN A 242 -13.63 29.18 -8.32
N SER A 243 -14.72 28.73 -7.69
CA SER A 243 -16.03 28.61 -8.32
C SER A 243 -17.13 28.70 -7.27
N ASN A 244 -18.29 29.21 -7.69
CA ASN A 244 -19.52 29.18 -6.89
C ASN A 244 -20.46 28.05 -7.32
N HIS A 245 -20.06 27.25 -8.31
CA HIS A 245 -20.89 26.17 -8.83
C HIS A 245 -20.75 24.92 -7.96
N SER A 246 -21.87 24.28 -7.61
CA SER A 246 -21.95 23.13 -6.70
C SER A 246 -21.33 21.85 -7.23
N THR A 247 -20.87 21.83 -8.50
CA THR A 247 -20.16 20.68 -9.07
C THR A 247 -18.75 20.52 -8.53
N TYR A 248 -18.14 21.60 -8.00
CA TYR A 248 -16.76 21.59 -7.56
C TYR A 248 -16.64 21.43 -6.05
N GLU A 249 -16.01 20.33 -5.65
CA GLU A 249 -15.66 20.07 -4.25
C GLU A 249 -14.15 20.27 -4.05
N PRO A 250 -13.74 21.09 -3.06
CA PRO A 250 -12.32 21.25 -2.75
C PRO A 250 -11.77 19.97 -2.12
N VAL A 251 -10.58 19.57 -2.55
CA VAL A 251 -9.87 18.39 -2.01
C VAL A 251 -8.69 18.83 -1.16
N LEU A 252 -7.81 19.63 -1.70
CA LEU A 252 -6.67 20.23 -1.01
C LEU A 252 -6.83 21.74 -0.96
N LEU A 253 -6.76 22.26 0.24
CA LEU A 253 -6.93 23.67 0.56
C LEU A 253 -5.62 24.23 1.12
N ALA A 254 -5.23 25.44 0.72
CA ALA A 254 -4.06 26.13 1.25
C ALA A 254 -4.29 27.64 1.37
N ARG A 255 -3.44 28.31 2.13
CA ARG A 255 -3.40 29.78 2.23
C ARG A 255 -2.36 30.35 1.29
N THR A 256 -2.57 31.56 0.83
CA THR A 256 -1.56 32.30 0.08
C THR A 256 -0.50 32.88 1.00
N LYS A 257 0.76 32.97 0.52
CA LYS A 257 1.88 33.54 1.30
C LYS A 257 1.76 35.05 1.44
N THR A 258 1.28 35.77 0.40
CA THR A 258 1.22 37.22 0.33
C THR A 258 -0.20 37.74 0.10
N SER A 259 -0.53 38.89 0.73
CA SER A 259 -1.83 39.53 0.61
C SER A 259 -1.97 40.37 -0.68
N ASP A 260 -0.84 40.78 -1.28
CA ASP A 260 -0.82 41.83 -2.31
C ASP A 260 -1.39 41.37 -3.65
N THR A 261 -1.40 40.08 -3.92
CA THR A 261 -1.88 39.49 -5.16
C THR A 261 -3.38 39.19 -5.18
N LEU A 262 -4.04 39.19 -4.02
CA LEU A 262 -5.45 38.84 -3.87
C LEU A 262 -6.33 40.04 -3.42
N ALA A 263 -5.87 41.23 -3.50
CA ALA A 263 -6.62 42.42 -3.13
C ALA A 263 -8.01 42.57 -3.80
N HIS A 264 -8.23 41.85 -4.90
CA HIS A 264 -9.50 41.77 -5.62
C HIS A 264 -10.54 40.84 -5.01
N PHE A 265 -10.18 40.06 -3.98
CA PHE A 265 -11.03 38.95 -3.42
C PHE A 265 -11.75 39.28 -2.12
N GLY A 266 -11.66 40.50 -1.59
CA GLY A 266 -12.38 40.92 -0.39
C GLY A 266 -11.51 41.15 0.85
N PRO A 267 -12.10 41.50 1.99
CA PRO A 267 -11.40 42.20 3.09
C PRO A 267 -10.52 41.30 4.00
N SER A 268 -10.28 40.01 3.71
CA SER A 268 -9.39 39.19 4.53
C SER A 268 -8.75 38.00 3.78
N PRO A 269 -7.98 38.22 2.71
CA PRO A 269 -7.44 37.14 1.88
C PRO A 269 -6.41 36.26 2.58
N LEU A 270 -5.66 36.77 3.54
CA LEU A 270 -4.60 36.00 4.25
C LEU A 270 -5.10 34.85 5.13
N ARG A 271 -6.37 34.91 5.57
CA ARG A 271 -6.98 33.84 6.39
C ARG A 271 -7.83 32.87 5.61
N ALA A 272 -8.18 33.20 4.36
CA ALA A 272 -8.99 32.35 3.52
C ALA A 272 -8.21 31.12 3.04
N LEU A 273 -8.88 29.98 3.02
CA LEU A 273 -8.39 28.75 2.42
C LEU A 273 -8.86 28.70 0.98
N HIS A 274 -7.93 28.46 0.06
CA HIS A 274 -8.19 28.36 -1.36
C HIS A 274 -7.90 26.94 -1.85
N ALA A 275 -8.73 26.42 -2.75
CA ALA A 275 -8.57 25.09 -3.29
C ALA A 275 -7.44 25.05 -4.32
N THR A 276 -6.46 24.19 -4.14
CA THR A 276 -5.40 23.89 -5.12
C THR A 276 -5.54 22.51 -5.76
N VAL A 277 -6.40 21.65 -5.22
CA VAL A 277 -6.91 20.46 -5.89
C VAL A 277 -8.41 20.44 -5.72
N ILE A 278 -9.14 20.25 -6.83
CA ILE A 278 -10.60 20.18 -6.82
C ILE A 278 -11.08 18.91 -7.51
N GLN A 279 -12.23 18.44 -7.06
CA GLN A 279 -13.01 17.40 -7.68
C GLN A 279 -14.23 18.03 -8.34
N ASP A 280 -14.42 17.78 -9.63
CA ASP A 280 -15.65 18.07 -10.37
C ASP A 280 -16.55 16.83 -10.35
N LEU A 281 -17.71 16.99 -9.78
CA LEU A 281 -18.70 15.90 -9.64
C LEU A 281 -19.45 15.61 -10.95
N GLY A 282 -19.20 16.39 -12.00
CA GLY A 282 -19.85 16.21 -13.31
C GLY A 282 -21.30 16.67 -13.35
N LEU A 283 -21.73 17.55 -12.45
CA LEU A 283 -23.14 18.03 -12.42
C LEU A 283 -23.45 18.96 -13.58
N HIS A 284 -22.41 19.51 -14.25
CA HIS A 284 -22.59 20.45 -15.35
C HIS A 284 -22.71 19.75 -16.72
N ASP A 285 -21.87 18.73 -16.98
CA ASP A 285 -21.76 18.11 -18.30
C ASP A 285 -21.74 16.56 -18.26
N GLY A 286 -21.94 15.97 -17.07
CA GLY A 286 -21.95 14.52 -16.88
C GLY A 286 -20.56 13.89 -16.77
N ILE A 287 -19.47 14.66 -16.82
CA ILE A 287 -18.10 14.14 -16.79
C ILE A 287 -17.42 14.47 -15.49
N GLN A 288 -17.02 13.47 -14.74
CA GLN A 288 -16.26 13.66 -13.49
C GLN A 288 -14.80 13.97 -13.78
N ARG A 289 -14.25 14.95 -13.04
CA ARG A 289 -12.84 15.35 -13.20
C ARG A 289 -12.16 15.58 -11.86
N VAL A 290 -10.84 15.44 -11.85
CA VAL A 290 -10.00 15.92 -10.74
C VAL A 290 -8.91 16.80 -11.33
N LEU A 291 -8.84 18.04 -10.84
CA LEU A 291 -7.91 19.04 -11.35
C LEU A 291 -6.88 19.42 -10.28
N PHE A 292 -5.61 19.38 -10.67
CA PHE A 292 -4.47 19.70 -9.82
C PHE A 292 -3.88 21.05 -10.21
N GLY A 293 -3.72 21.96 -9.26
CA GLY A 293 -3.15 23.30 -9.45
C GLY A 293 -1.62 23.32 -9.45
N ASN A 294 -0.95 22.20 -9.46
CA ASN A 294 0.50 22.04 -9.65
C ASN A 294 0.82 20.59 -10.02
N ASN A 295 2.10 20.30 -10.29
CA ASN A 295 2.62 18.99 -10.68
C ASN A 295 2.67 17.98 -9.51
N LEU A 296 3.27 16.80 -9.75
CA LEU A 296 3.43 15.72 -8.79
C LEU A 296 4.72 15.81 -7.94
N ASN A 297 5.53 16.87 -8.05
CA ASN A 297 6.71 17.07 -7.20
C ASN A 297 6.33 17.17 -5.71
N TYR A 298 5.16 17.69 -5.42
CA TYR A 298 4.63 17.71 -4.06
C TYR A 298 4.07 16.33 -3.69
N TRP A 299 4.64 15.73 -2.65
CA TRP A 299 4.35 14.35 -2.25
C TRP A 299 2.86 14.05 -2.03
N LEU A 300 2.11 15.02 -1.46
CA LEU A 300 0.68 14.86 -1.19
C LEU A 300 -0.13 14.77 -2.48
N HIS A 301 0.28 15.49 -3.54
CA HIS A 301 -0.35 15.36 -4.85
C HIS A 301 -0.25 13.93 -5.40
N LYS A 302 0.85 13.19 -5.12
CA LYS A 302 0.99 11.78 -5.52
C LYS A 302 -0.05 10.88 -4.84
N LEU A 303 -0.32 11.11 -3.54
CA LEU A 303 -1.36 10.34 -2.82
C LEU A 303 -2.75 10.67 -3.35
N VAL A 304 -3.09 11.96 -3.46
CA VAL A 304 -4.38 12.41 -3.99
C VAL A 304 -4.59 11.96 -5.44
N PHE A 305 -3.52 11.90 -6.24
CA PHE A 305 -3.56 11.39 -7.60
C PHE A 305 -3.95 9.90 -7.66
N VAL A 306 -3.39 9.07 -6.78
CA VAL A 306 -3.76 7.66 -6.67
C VAL A 306 -5.22 7.51 -6.21
N ASP A 307 -5.67 8.34 -5.27
CA ASP A 307 -7.08 8.38 -4.85
C ASP A 307 -8.01 8.80 -5.99
N ALA A 308 -7.60 9.81 -6.79
CA ALA A 308 -8.35 10.25 -7.95
C ALA A 308 -8.51 9.13 -9.01
N ILE A 309 -7.45 8.36 -9.27
CA ILE A 309 -7.51 7.19 -10.16
C ILE A 309 -8.53 6.18 -9.62
N ALA A 310 -8.45 5.84 -8.33
CA ALA A 310 -9.36 4.89 -7.71
C ALA A 310 -10.81 5.37 -7.76
N TYR A 311 -11.05 6.64 -7.45
CA TYR A 311 -12.38 7.23 -7.44
C TYR A 311 -13.00 7.26 -8.85
N LEU A 312 -12.31 7.88 -9.82
CA LEU A 312 -12.81 8.06 -11.18
C LEU A 312 -12.99 6.76 -11.96
N THR A 313 -12.36 5.68 -11.53
CA THR A 313 -12.53 4.34 -12.11
C THR A 313 -13.47 3.44 -11.31
N GLY A 314 -14.19 3.98 -10.32
CA GLY A 314 -15.07 3.21 -9.44
C GLY A 314 -14.32 2.08 -8.71
N LYS A 315 -13.09 2.34 -8.27
CA LYS A 315 -12.15 1.39 -7.65
C LYS A 315 -11.70 0.23 -8.55
N ARG A 316 -11.93 0.33 -9.84
CA ARG A 316 -11.43 -0.67 -10.81
C ARG A 316 -9.91 -0.65 -10.92
N LEU A 317 -9.32 0.55 -10.86
CA LEU A 317 -7.88 0.76 -10.74
C LEU A 317 -7.62 1.37 -9.35
N CYS A 318 -7.36 0.54 -8.37
CA CYS A 318 -7.04 0.99 -7.02
C CYS A 318 -5.89 0.17 -6.43
N LEU A 319 -5.15 0.80 -5.53
CA LEU A 319 -4.18 0.09 -4.71
C LEU A 319 -4.93 -0.63 -3.60
N SER A 320 -4.64 -1.92 -3.40
CA SER A 320 -5.17 -2.67 -2.27
C SER A 320 -4.54 -2.12 -0.98
N LEU A 321 -5.40 -1.85 0.01
CA LEU A 321 -4.98 -1.58 1.38
C LEU A 321 -4.98 -2.84 2.25
N ASP A 322 -5.23 -4.00 1.63
CA ASP A 322 -5.21 -5.28 2.35
C ASP A 322 -3.85 -5.50 2.97
N ARG A 323 -3.87 -5.87 4.23
CA ARG A 323 -2.67 -6.22 4.96
C ARG A 323 -2.52 -7.73 4.94
N HIS A 324 -1.32 -8.17 4.63
CA HIS A 324 -0.96 -9.57 4.67
C HIS A 324 0.03 -9.78 5.79
N ILE A 325 -0.16 -10.86 6.56
CA ILE A 325 0.77 -11.30 7.57
C ILE A 325 1.34 -12.64 7.15
N LEU A 326 2.66 -12.76 7.15
CA LEU A 326 3.38 -14.02 6.98
C LEU A 326 4.21 -14.23 8.25
N VAL A 327 4.06 -15.37 8.86
CA VAL A 327 4.84 -15.75 10.04
C VAL A 327 5.67 -16.96 9.67
N ASP A 328 6.97 -16.74 9.53
CA ASP A 328 7.94 -17.79 9.27
C ASP A 328 8.44 -18.37 10.59
N VAL A 329 8.52 -19.69 10.67
CA VAL A 329 9.17 -20.44 11.74
C VAL A 329 10.35 -21.14 11.10
N ASP A 330 11.52 -20.58 11.32
CA ASP A 330 12.77 -21.12 10.77
C ASP A 330 13.27 -22.32 11.56
N ASP A 331 14.33 -22.93 11.08
CA ASP A 331 15.09 -23.99 11.75
C ASP A 331 14.32 -25.29 12.01
N ILE A 332 13.31 -25.56 11.23
CA ILE A 332 12.59 -26.85 11.30
C ILE A 332 13.58 -27.98 10.99
N PHE A 333 13.61 -28.97 11.87
CA PHE A 333 14.56 -30.09 11.97
C PHE A 333 15.97 -29.70 12.43
N VAL A 334 16.28 -28.42 12.64
CA VAL A 334 17.59 -27.93 13.08
C VAL A 334 17.63 -27.82 14.61
N GLY A 335 18.79 -28.04 15.19
CA GLY A 335 19.04 -27.87 16.61
C GLY A 335 19.92 -28.98 17.18
N LYS A 336 20.54 -28.71 18.32
CA LYS A 336 21.24 -29.75 19.08
C LYS A 336 20.22 -30.74 19.61
N GLU A 337 20.67 -31.97 19.79
CA GLU A 337 19.90 -33.00 20.50
C GLU A 337 19.39 -32.47 21.85
N GLY A 338 18.11 -32.68 22.14
CA GLY A 338 17.44 -32.13 23.33
C GLY A 338 16.85 -30.74 23.19
N THR A 339 17.03 -30.04 22.04
CA THR A 339 16.52 -28.66 21.82
C THR A 339 15.54 -28.55 20.64
N ARG A 340 15.22 -29.66 19.99
CA ARG A 340 14.35 -29.70 18.82
C ARG A 340 12.89 -29.96 19.21
N MET A 341 11.97 -29.71 18.27
CA MET A 341 10.54 -29.86 18.50
C MET A 341 10.15 -31.32 18.79
N LYS A 342 9.41 -31.50 19.88
CA LYS A 342 8.76 -32.79 20.26
C LYS A 342 7.32 -32.78 19.76
N VAL A 343 6.63 -33.90 19.93
CA VAL A 343 5.19 -34.06 19.59
C VAL A 343 4.34 -32.99 20.27
N SER A 344 4.58 -32.69 21.56
CA SER A 344 3.85 -31.67 22.32
C SER A 344 4.02 -30.27 21.73
N ASP A 345 5.20 -29.95 21.19
CA ASP A 345 5.49 -28.65 20.60
C ASP A 345 4.76 -28.46 19.24
N VAL A 346 4.70 -29.54 18.45
CA VAL A 346 3.95 -29.58 17.21
C VAL A 346 2.44 -29.42 17.46
N GLU A 347 1.92 -30.10 18.50
CA GLU A 347 0.53 -29.92 18.94
C GLU A 347 0.25 -28.47 19.39
N ALA A 348 1.15 -27.88 20.15
CA ALA A 348 1.04 -26.48 20.58
C ALA A 348 1.05 -25.52 19.39
N LEU A 349 1.90 -25.78 18.37
CA LEU A 349 1.95 -25.00 17.14
C LEU A 349 0.63 -25.10 16.36
N LEU A 350 0.07 -26.29 16.19
CA LEU A 350 -1.22 -26.52 15.54
C LEU A 350 -2.37 -25.82 16.28
N ASN A 351 -2.40 -25.97 17.62
CA ASN A 351 -3.40 -25.33 18.46
C ASN A 351 -3.32 -23.80 18.36
N THR A 352 -2.11 -23.24 18.37
CA THR A 352 -1.87 -21.80 18.20
C THR A 352 -2.34 -21.34 16.83
N GLN A 353 -2.01 -22.06 15.76
CA GLN A 353 -2.48 -21.77 14.42
C GLN A 353 -4.02 -21.72 14.34
N ASN A 354 -4.70 -22.68 14.96
CA ASN A 354 -6.15 -22.71 14.97
C ASN A 354 -6.76 -21.55 15.77
N LYS A 355 -6.15 -21.13 16.88
CA LYS A 355 -6.56 -19.93 17.62
C LYS A 355 -6.39 -18.66 16.77
N LEU A 356 -5.27 -18.55 16.06
CA LEU A 356 -5.01 -17.41 15.18
C LEU A 356 -5.96 -17.37 13.98
N ARG A 357 -6.39 -18.50 13.44
CA ARG A 357 -7.39 -18.58 12.36
C ARG A 357 -8.75 -18.02 12.74
N ALA A 358 -9.08 -17.97 14.03
CA ALA A 358 -10.29 -17.32 14.52
C ALA A 358 -10.23 -15.79 14.40
N LEU A 359 -9.02 -15.22 14.41
CA LEU A 359 -8.78 -13.76 14.33
C LEU A 359 -8.36 -13.32 12.92
N VAL A 360 -7.58 -14.14 12.23
CA VAL A 360 -7.03 -13.87 10.90
C VAL A 360 -7.45 -15.01 9.97
N PRO A 361 -8.42 -14.79 9.08
CA PRO A 361 -8.90 -15.83 8.15
C PRO A 361 -7.76 -16.45 7.34
N ASN A 362 -7.75 -17.78 7.25
CA ASN A 362 -6.76 -18.57 6.53
C ASN A 362 -5.31 -18.44 7.04
N PHE A 363 -5.11 -18.00 8.29
CA PHE A 363 -3.78 -17.93 8.88
C PHE A 363 -3.08 -19.28 8.82
N THR A 364 -1.81 -19.31 8.40
CA THR A 364 -1.02 -20.53 8.27
C THR A 364 0.45 -20.19 8.53
N PHE A 365 1.07 -20.88 9.45
CA PHE A 365 2.52 -20.78 9.66
C PHE A 365 3.27 -21.26 8.43
N ASN A 366 4.37 -20.59 8.11
CA ASN A 366 5.28 -20.95 7.05
C ASN A 366 6.56 -21.53 7.68
N LEU A 367 6.85 -22.80 7.44
CA LEU A 367 7.90 -23.55 8.12
C LEU A 367 9.14 -23.66 7.23
N GLY A 368 10.27 -23.15 7.72
CA GLY A 368 11.57 -23.20 7.07
C GLY A 368 12.36 -24.42 7.45
N PHE A 369 12.52 -25.39 6.54
CA PHE A 369 13.12 -26.70 6.86
C PHE A 369 14.51 -26.89 6.26
N SER A 370 15.36 -27.59 7.02
CA SER A 370 16.69 -28.08 6.61
C SER A 370 16.70 -29.61 6.66
N GLY A 371 16.42 -30.23 5.52
CA GLY A 371 16.14 -31.66 5.44
C GLY A 371 17.31 -32.58 5.85
N LYS A 372 18.55 -32.10 5.91
CA LYS A 372 19.72 -32.85 6.38
C LYS A 372 19.52 -33.38 7.80
N PHE A 373 18.86 -32.61 8.63
CA PHE A 373 18.74 -32.87 10.08
C PHE A 373 17.50 -33.65 10.46
N TYR A 374 16.66 -34.01 9.50
CA TYR A 374 15.50 -34.84 9.74
C TYR A 374 15.92 -36.20 10.38
N HIS A 375 15.33 -36.54 11.50
CA HIS A 375 15.66 -37.75 12.29
C HIS A 375 17.13 -37.82 12.74
N THR A 376 17.66 -36.73 13.26
CA THR A 376 19.00 -36.67 13.86
C THR A 376 18.94 -36.19 15.32
N GLY A 377 17.77 -36.18 15.95
CA GLY A 377 17.56 -35.83 17.35
C GLY A 377 17.44 -37.02 18.26
N THR A 378 16.85 -36.79 19.43
CA THR A 378 16.40 -37.89 20.33
C THR A 378 15.19 -38.59 19.72
N ASP A 379 14.83 -39.75 20.24
CA ASP A 379 13.63 -40.50 19.80
C ASP A 379 12.35 -39.66 19.94
N GLU A 380 12.23 -38.81 20.97
CA GLU A 380 11.09 -37.89 21.17
C GLU A 380 11.06 -36.79 20.14
N GLU A 381 12.21 -36.24 19.76
CA GLU A 381 12.36 -35.20 18.73
C GLU A 381 12.12 -35.76 17.33
N ASP A 382 12.59 -36.99 17.06
CA ASP A 382 12.33 -37.70 15.81
C ASP A 382 10.83 -38.00 15.62
N GLN A 383 10.09 -38.32 16.72
CA GLN A 383 8.64 -38.39 16.71
C GLN A 383 7.98 -37.03 16.40
N GLY A 384 8.54 -35.91 16.90
CA GLY A 384 8.12 -34.55 16.55
C GLY A 384 8.31 -34.26 15.06
N ASP A 385 9.45 -34.66 14.49
CA ASP A 385 9.73 -34.56 13.05
C ASP A 385 8.69 -35.33 12.21
N ASP A 386 8.36 -36.56 12.63
CA ASP A 386 7.34 -37.40 11.97
C ASP A 386 5.95 -36.73 12.07
N MET A 387 5.60 -36.16 13.21
CA MET A 387 4.33 -35.48 13.39
C MET A 387 4.23 -34.26 12.49
N LEU A 388 5.27 -33.45 12.35
CA LEU A 388 5.32 -32.33 11.41
C LEU A 388 5.06 -32.78 9.96
N LEU A 389 5.66 -33.91 9.53
CA LEU A 389 5.41 -34.48 8.20
C LEU A 389 4.01 -35.10 8.06
N GLN A 390 3.41 -35.61 9.12
CA GLN A 390 2.02 -36.06 9.11
C GLN A 390 1.07 -34.87 8.88
N HIS A 391 1.35 -33.73 9.51
CA HIS A 391 0.61 -32.48 9.41
C HIS A 391 1.11 -31.54 8.33
N ARG A 392 1.92 -32.01 7.38
CA ARG A 392 2.53 -31.16 6.34
C ARG A 392 1.55 -30.35 5.51
N MET A 393 0.31 -30.75 5.41
CA MET A 393 -0.74 -30.03 4.67
C MET A 393 -1.40 -28.92 5.47
N ASP A 394 -1.13 -28.86 6.77
CA ASP A 394 -1.67 -27.83 7.66
C ASP A 394 -0.79 -26.58 7.69
N PHE A 395 0.42 -26.67 7.17
CA PHE A 395 1.42 -25.61 7.13
C PHE A 395 1.82 -25.23 5.71
N TRP A 396 2.34 -24.03 5.53
CA TRP A 396 3.15 -23.67 4.39
C TRP A 396 4.60 -24.05 4.67
N TRP A 397 5.40 -24.23 3.60
CA TRP A 397 6.77 -24.66 3.74
C TRP A 397 7.68 -23.92 2.77
N PHE A 398 8.90 -23.63 3.23
CA PHE A 398 9.97 -23.12 2.37
C PHE A 398 11.31 -23.80 2.70
N PRO A 399 12.20 -23.96 1.71
CA PRO A 399 13.51 -24.55 1.95
C PRO A 399 14.41 -23.55 2.67
N HIS A 400 15.02 -23.98 3.80
CA HIS A 400 15.92 -23.18 4.62
C HIS A 400 17.33 -23.76 4.60
N MET A 401 17.91 -23.93 3.41
CA MET A 401 19.18 -24.60 3.12
C MET A 401 19.25 -26.05 3.61
N TRP A 402 19.89 -26.95 2.84
CA TRP A 402 19.97 -28.37 3.19
C TRP A 402 20.66 -28.61 4.52
N SER A 403 21.84 -28.00 4.73
CA SER A 403 22.67 -28.17 5.92
C SER A 403 22.69 -26.94 6.83
N HIS A 404 21.69 -26.06 6.73
CA HIS A 404 21.58 -24.84 7.54
C HIS A 404 22.82 -23.94 7.46
N MET A 405 23.53 -23.96 6.34
CA MET A 405 24.71 -23.11 6.12
C MET A 405 24.30 -21.73 5.61
N GLN A 406 25.04 -20.72 6.05
CA GLN A 406 24.83 -19.35 5.60
C GLN A 406 25.31 -19.18 4.15
N PRO A 407 24.47 -18.63 3.24
CA PRO A 407 24.80 -18.53 1.81
C PRO A 407 26.09 -17.81 1.49
N HIS A 408 26.46 -16.79 2.27
CA HIS A 408 27.70 -16.02 2.05
C HIS A 408 28.99 -16.78 2.35
N LEU A 409 28.91 -17.93 3.04
CA LEU A 409 30.06 -18.81 3.32
C LEU A 409 30.37 -19.76 2.17
N PHE A 410 29.52 -19.82 1.13
CA PHE A 410 29.75 -20.64 -0.04
C PHE A 410 30.58 -19.89 -1.08
N HIS A 411 31.78 -20.37 -1.35
CA HIS A 411 32.67 -19.80 -2.38
C HIS A 411 32.36 -20.32 -3.79
N ASN A 412 31.51 -21.35 -3.90
CA ASN A 412 31.17 -21.97 -5.17
C ASN A 412 29.67 -22.08 -5.35
N VAL A 413 29.17 -21.46 -6.43
CA VAL A 413 27.74 -21.47 -6.79
C VAL A 413 27.20 -22.89 -6.97
N SER A 414 28.02 -23.84 -7.47
CA SER A 414 27.58 -25.22 -7.65
C SER A 414 27.28 -25.92 -6.32
N VAL A 415 28.05 -25.64 -5.27
CA VAL A 415 27.81 -26.16 -3.92
C VAL A 415 26.51 -25.58 -3.36
N LEU A 416 26.29 -24.28 -3.54
CA LEU A 416 25.03 -23.62 -3.12
C LEU A 416 23.82 -24.21 -3.85
N ALA A 417 23.94 -24.40 -5.17
CA ALA A 417 22.89 -25.02 -6.00
C ALA A 417 22.56 -26.44 -5.53
N GLU A 418 23.58 -27.23 -5.17
CA GLU A 418 23.39 -28.59 -4.63
C GLU A 418 22.66 -28.59 -3.29
N GLN A 419 22.98 -27.68 -2.37
CA GLN A 419 22.25 -27.50 -1.11
C GLN A 419 20.76 -27.24 -1.35
N MET A 420 20.45 -26.36 -2.30
CA MET A 420 19.06 -26.07 -2.67
C MET A 420 18.39 -27.28 -3.34
N ARG A 421 19.11 -28.00 -4.20
CA ARG A 421 18.62 -29.21 -4.89
C ARG A 421 18.29 -30.34 -3.89
N LEU A 422 19.16 -30.58 -2.92
CA LEU A 422 18.96 -31.61 -1.89
C LEU A 422 17.71 -31.32 -1.06
N ASN A 423 17.52 -30.09 -0.60
CA ASN A 423 16.28 -29.71 0.13
C ASN A 423 15.02 -29.89 -0.73
N LYS A 424 15.10 -29.56 -2.03
CA LYS A 424 14.00 -29.79 -2.96
C LYS A 424 13.66 -31.26 -3.13
N VAL A 425 14.66 -32.12 -3.20
CA VAL A 425 14.45 -33.57 -3.30
C VAL A 425 13.85 -34.12 -2.01
N PHE A 426 14.33 -33.67 -0.85
CA PHE A 426 13.73 -34.01 0.44
C PHE A 426 12.23 -33.63 0.48
N ALA A 427 11.89 -32.40 0.07
CA ALA A 427 10.51 -31.95 -0.01
C ALA A 427 9.66 -32.85 -0.94
N GLN A 428 10.20 -33.25 -2.09
CA GLN A 428 9.51 -34.15 -3.02
C GLN A 428 9.24 -35.53 -2.42
N VAL A 429 10.22 -36.11 -1.72
CA VAL A 429 10.09 -37.43 -1.05
C VAL A 429 9.13 -37.36 0.12
N GLY A 430 9.18 -36.27 0.90
CA GLY A 430 8.26 -36.00 2.02
C GLY A 430 6.86 -35.56 1.61
N ASN A 431 6.61 -35.36 0.31
CA ASN A 431 5.39 -34.73 -0.23
C ASN A 431 5.07 -33.36 0.41
N ILE A 432 6.11 -32.59 0.73
CA ILE A 432 6.00 -31.24 1.24
C ILE A 432 5.75 -30.31 0.04
N ILE A 433 4.67 -29.52 0.10
CA ILE A 433 4.35 -28.54 -0.93
C ILE A 433 4.94 -27.18 -0.50
N THR A 434 6.01 -26.75 -1.16
CA THR A 434 6.62 -25.44 -0.90
C THR A 434 5.86 -24.32 -1.63
N LEU A 435 5.80 -23.13 -1.01
CA LEU A 435 5.31 -21.91 -1.66
C LEU A 435 6.15 -21.66 -2.94
N GLY A 436 5.48 -21.62 -4.08
CA GLY A 436 6.15 -21.42 -5.40
C GLY A 436 6.14 -22.64 -6.32
N THR A 437 5.87 -23.83 -5.82
CA THR A 437 5.53 -24.98 -6.66
C THR A 437 4.04 -24.88 -7.03
N SER A 438 3.79 -24.10 -8.07
CA SER A 438 2.53 -23.88 -8.79
C SER A 438 1.48 -24.98 -8.64
N ARG A 439 0.24 -24.50 -8.40
CA ARG A 439 -1.03 -25.19 -8.65
C ARG A 439 -0.96 -26.18 -9.84
N ARG A 440 -0.56 -27.42 -9.60
CA ARG A 440 -0.86 -28.52 -10.49
C ARG A 440 -1.42 -29.72 -9.71
N LYS A 441 -2.75 -29.88 -9.85
CA LYS A 441 -3.57 -31.09 -9.67
C LYS A 441 -3.47 -31.82 -8.31
N ARG A 442 -4.47 -31.61 -7.46
CA ARG A 442 -4.90 -32.57 -6.45
C ARG A 442 -5.02 -33.96 -7.09
N PHE A 443 -4.00 -34.79 -6.91
CA PHE A 443 -4.11 -36.20 -7.12
C PHE A 443 -4.29 -36.90 -5.76
N ARG A 444 -5.52 -37.32 -5.51
CA ARG A 444 -5.90 -38.19 -4.40
C ARG A 444 -5.24 -39.54 -4.66
N ARG A 445 -4.14 -39.85 -3.98
CA ARG A 445 -3.68 -41.24 -3.84
C ARG A 445 -3.63 -41.63 -2.36
N ARG A 446 -4.64 -42.41 -1.93
CA ARG A 446 -4.57 -43.25 -0.74
C ARG A 446 -3.54 -44.35 -1.03
N GLY A 447 -2.46 -44.44 -0.26
CA GLY A 447 -1.48 -45.52 -0.38
C GLY A 447 -0.42 -45.56 0.72
N LYS A 448 -0.54 -46.49 1.61
CA LYS A 448 0.43 -47.13 2.51
C LYS A 448 1.52 -46.28 3.21
N ARG A 449 1.31 -46.03 4.49
CA ARG A 449 2.14 -45.22 5.40
C ARG A 449 3.54 -45.80 5.73
N SER A 450 3.84 -47.08 5.46
CA SER A 450 5.10 -47.72 5.85
C SER A 450 6.27 -47.64 4.85
N GLY A 451 6.02 -47.14 3.64
CA GLY A 451 7.05 -47.09 2.60
C GLY A 451 7.84 -45.76 2.51
N LEU A 452 7.36 -44.70 3.18
CA LEU A 452 7.94 -43.38 3.05
C LEU A 452 9.25 -43.21 3.83
N LEU A 453 9.23 -43.69 5.08
CA LEU A 453 10.39 -43.64 5.98
C LEU A 453 11.56 -44.48 5.46
N VAL A 454 11.29 -45.65 4.92
CA VAL A 454 12.30 -46.52 4.30
C VAL A 454 12.90 -45.88 3.05
N LYS A 455 12.08 -45.23 2.22
CA LYS A 455 12.57 -44.53 1.05
C LYS A 455 13.42 -43.29 1.39
N LEU A 456 13.01 -42.54 2.44
CA LEU A 456 13.76 -41.39 2.91
C LEU A 456 15.12 -41.79 3.51
N LYS A 457 15.12 -42.80 4.42
CA LYS A 457 16.37 -43.34 5.00
C LYS A 457 17.30 -43.95 3.94
N ALA A 458 16.77 -44.68 2.96
CA ALA A 458 17.56 -45.23 1.86
C ALA A 458 18.13 -44.15 0.93
N TYR A 459 17.40 -43.07 0.74
CA TYR A 459 17.87 -41.92 -0.05
C TYR A 459 18.97 -41.13 0.69
N LEU A 460 18.77 -40.83 1.98
CA LEU A 460 19.73 -40.13 2.82
C LEU A 460 21.04 -40.92 3.00
N ALA A 461 20.95 -42.24 3.13
CA ALA A 461 22.12 -43.13 3.19
C ALA A 461 22.93 -43.19 1.89
N ARG A 462 22.28 -42.97 0.72
CA ARG A 462 22.95 -42.93 -0.59
C ARG A 462 23.53 -41.54 -0.97
N SER A 463 23.08 -40.51 -0.32
CA SER A 463 23.46 -39.10 -0.61
C SER A 463 24.45 -38.53 0.41
N SER A 464 24.96 -39.31 1.36
CA SER A 464 26.04 -38.91 2.24
C SER A 464 27.36 -38.86 1.42
N PRO A 465 27.93 -37.69 1.16
CA PRO A 465 29.31 -37.63 0.69
C PRO A 465 30.23 -38.11 1.82
N ALA A 466 31.36 -38.75 1.46
CA ALA A 466 32.39 -39.15 2.37
C ALA A 466 32.76 -38.04 3.38
N PRO A 467 33.17 -38.39 4.60
CA PRO A 467 33.44 -37.40 5.64
C PRO A 467 34.51 -36.44 5.17
N TRP A 468 34.16 -35.16 5.15
CA TRP A 468 35.10 -34.08 4.90
C TRP A 468 36.07 -34.01 6.09
N ASN A 469 37.33 -34.32 5.85
CA ASN A 469 38.40 -34.01 6.79
C ASN A 469 38.42 -32.51 7.04
N GLU A 470 38.22 -32.13 8.28
CA GLU A 470 38.49 -30.79 8.78
C GLU A 470 39.97 -30.46 8.58
N ARG A 471 40.23 -29.42 7.83
CA ARG A 471 41.50 -28.65 7.89
C ARG A 471 41.13 -27.17 7.99
#